data_9a082d23ac8ff4692adcd4c57028ee10
#
_entry.id   9a082d23ac8ff4692adcd4c57028ee10
#
_cell.length_a   1.000
_cell.length_b   1.000
_cell.length_c   1.000
_cell.angle_alpha   90.00
_cell.angle_beta   90.00
_cell.angle_gamma   90.00
#
_symmetry.space_group_name_H-M   'P 1'
#
loop_
_entity.id
_entity.type
_entity.pdbx_description
1 polymer ?
#
loop_
_entity_poly.entity_id
_entity_poly.type
_entity_poly.pdbx_seq_one_letter_code
_entity_poly.pdbx_strand_id
1 'polypeptide(L)'
;VSQETIDKITRILKEQNYVPHMGSVMLSGHGSRIIGVVLGFATAHGMQSLQDSFVGELIGTIQTEAERKGYFVMLIGGEKIEDVVDMASRWNVEGLIILGYDEERYRQLSRKLNKKMILIDAYPKGEYTFQNVGVDDYSGGYQVGEYLYSCGYHRALFIAETDKDSDSRRWNGFKQAMEKQGGFCSKSRLIVVPGEKRQRLSRYEELLP
;
A
#
# COMPACT_ATOMS: atom_id res chain seq x y z
N VAL A 1 0.74 11.05 -41.26
CA VAL A 1 -0.57 11.72 -41.38
C VAL A 1 -0.35 13.20 -41.12
N SER A 2 -0.94 14.06 -41.93
CA SER A 2 -0.82 15.53 -41.73
C SER A 2 -1.62 15.99 -40.51
N GLN A 3 -1.21 17.11 -39.90
CA GLN A 3 -1.92 17.70 -38.75
C GLN A 3 -3.37 18.03 -39.10
N GLU A 4 -3.61 18.55 -40.29
CA GLU A 4 -4.95 18.87 -40.79
C GLU A 4 -5.88 17.65 -40.83
N THR A 5 -5.34 16.46 -41.20
CA THR A 5 -6.10 15.21 -41.18
C THR A 5 -6.43 14.77 -39.78
N ILE A 6 -5.48 14.91 -38.84
CA ILE A 6 -5.69 14.60 -37.44
C ILE A 6 -6.80 15.49 -36.85
N ASP A 7 -6.74 16.78 -37.08
CA ASP A 7 -7.71 17.74 -36.56
C ASP A 7 -9.12 17.48 -37.14
N LYS A 8 -9.21 17.14 -38.43
CA LYS A 8 -10.47 16.77 -39.08
C LYS A 8 -11.08 15.51 -38.45
N ILE A 9 -10.28 14.45 -38.27
CA ILE A 9 -10.75 13.20 -37.67
C ILE A 9 -11.17 13.47 -36.23
N THR A 10 -10.40 14.19 -35.44
CA THR A 10 -10.70 14.51 -34.04
C THR A 10 -12.01 15.27 -33.91
N ARG A 11 -12.27 16.23 -34.83
CA ARG A 11 -13.54 16.96 -34.87
C ARG A 11 -14.72 16.04 -35.15
N ILE A 12 -14.62 15.17 -36.16
CA ILE A 12 -15.68 14.22 -36.52
C ILE A 12 -15.96 13.26 -35.36
N LEU A 13 -14.92 12.74 -34.71
CA LEU A 13 -15.10 11.84 -33.55
C LEU A 13 -15.86 12.53 -32.40
N LYS A 14 -15.55 13.81 -32.15
CA LYS A 14 -16.29 14.60 -31.13
C LYS A 14 -17.74 14.87 -31.54
N GLU A 15 -17.99 15.25 -32.78
CA GLU A 15 -19.36 15.50 -33.30
C GLU A 15 -20.25 14.25 -33.26
N GLN A 16 -19.65 13.08 -33.49
CA GLN A 16 -20.35 11.81 -33.45
C GLN A 16 -20.39 11.15 -32.05
N ASN A 17 -19.85 11.80 -31.01
CA ASN A 17 -19.66 11.24 -29.68
C ASN A 17 -19.01 9.84 -29.69
N TYR A 18 -18.12 9.62 -30.68
CA TYR A 18 -17.43 8.34 -30.80
C TYR A 18 -16.32 8.21 -29.74
N VAL A 19 -16.44 7.18 -28.90
CA VAL A 19 -15.40 6.81 -27.95
C VAL A 19 -14.77 5.50 -28.44
N PRO A 20 -13.46 5.46 -28.70
CA PRO A 20 -12.79 4.24 -29.10
C PRO A 20 -12.95 3.14 -28.04
N HIS A 21 -13.31 1.95 -28.47
CA HIS A 21 -13.40 0.81 -27.56
C HIS A 21 -11.98 0.40 -27.11
N MET A 22 -11.74 0.28 -25.81
CA MET A 22 -10.40 -0.01 -25.25
C MET A 22 -9.76 -1.27 -25.83
N GLY A 23 -10.54 -2.32 -26.10
CA GLY A 23 -10.03 -3.52 -26.78
C GLY A 23 -9.42 -3.23 -28.15
N SER A 24 -10.04 -2.33 -28.93
CA SER A 24 -9.50 -1.91 -30.24
C SER A 24 -8.22 -1.07 -30.10
N VAL A 25 -8.15 -0.23 -29.07
CA VAL A 25 -6.96 0.58 -28.75
C VAL A 25 -5.80 -0.35 -28.37
N MET A 26 -6.04 -1.36 -27.54
CA MET A 26 -5.03 -2.36 -27.16
C MET A 26 -4.53 -3.18 -28.36
N LEU A 27 -5.42 -3.59 -29.26
CA LEU A 27 -5.07 -4.35 -30.48
C LEU A 27 -4.22 -3.52 -31.46
N SER A 28 -4.35 -2.20 -31.44
CA SER A 28 -3.54 -1.30 -32.27
C SER A 28 -2.13 -1.02 -31.71
N GLY A 29 -1.71 -1.78 -30.69
CA GLY A 29 -0.38 -1.68 -30.10
C GLY A 29 -0.20 -0.57 -29.07
N HIS A 30 -1.28 0.12 -28.71
CA HIS A 30 -1.28 1.06 -27.58
C HIS A 30 -1.47 0.27 -26.29
N GLY A 31 -0.79 0.68 -25.21
CA GLY A 31 -0.94 0.09 -23.89
C GLY A 31 -2.39 0.17 -23.37
N SER A 32 -2.69 -0.63 -22.35
CA SER A 32 -4.01 -0.61 -21.73
C SER A 32 -4.30 0.67 -20.94
N ARG A 33 -3.24 1.37 -20.55
CA ARG A 33 -3.27 2.48 -19.58
C ARG A 33 -3.96 2.10 -18.26
N ILE A 34 -3.86 0.84 -17.86
CA ILE A 34 -4.41 0.35 -16.59
C ILE A 34 -3.26 0.13 -15.61
N ILE A 35 -3.38 0.71 -14.41
CA ILE A 35 -2.52 0.44 -13.28
C ILE A 35 -3.34 -0.41 -12.29
N GLY A 36 -2.82 -1.57 -11.90
CA GLY A 36 -3.42 -2.40 -10.87
C GLY A 36 -2.98 -1.96 -9.48
N VAL A 37 -3.94 -1.79 -8.57
CA VAL A 37 -3.68 -1.60 -7.14
C VAL A 37 -4.08 -2.89 -6.42
N VAL A 38 -3.07 -3.58 -5.90
CA VAL A 38 -3.23 -4.88 -5.23
C VAL A 38 -3.34 -4.66 -3.73
N LEU A 39 -4.41 -5.14 -3.13
CA LEU A 39 -4.67 -5.08 -1.69
C LEU A 39 -4.37 -6.43 -1.04
N GLY A 40 -3.11 -6.62 -0.63
CA GLY A 40 -2.58 -7.88 -0.12
C GLY A 40 -3.04 -8.25 1.29
N PHE A 41 -3.47 -7.29 2.09
CA PHE A 41 -4.03 -7.52 3.42
C PHE A 41 -5.55 -7.83 3.41
N ALA A 42 -6.15 -7.93 2.24
CA ALA A 42 -7.56 -8.29 2.07
C ALA A 42 -7.92 -9.66 2.68
N THR A 43 -6.92 -10.51 2.96
CA THR A 43 -7.12 -11.82 3.59
C THR A 43 -7.65 -11.76 5.03
N ALA A 44 -7.21 -10.75 5.80
CA ALA A 44 -7.64 -10.61 7.20
C ALA A 44 -8.94 -9.82 7.33
N HIS A 45 -9.21 -8.89 6.42
CA HIS A 45 -10.29 -7.91 6.55
C HIS A 45 -11.12 -7.72 5.26
N GLY A 46 -10.80 -8.41 4.18
CA GLY A 46 -11.47 -8.30 2.88
C GLY A 46 -11.50 -6.87 2.35
N MET A 47 -12.53 -6.52 1.59
CA MET A 47 -12.76 -5.14 1.11
C MET A 47 -12.99 -4.13 2.27
N GLN A 48 -13.12 -4.59 3.51
CA GLN A 48 -13.21 -3.71 4.69
C GLN A 48 -11.95 -2.87 4.90
N SER A 49 -10.80 -3.31 4.39
CA SER A 49 -9.59 -2.48 4.39
C SER A 49 -9.76 -1.13 3.69
N LEU A 50 -10.70 -1.00 2.76
CA LEU A 50 -11.06 0.27 2.12
C LEU A 50 -11.76 1.24 3.08
N GLN A 51 -12.27 0.77 4.23
CA GLN A 51 -12.84 1.61 5.27
C GLN A 51 -11.76 2.21 6.18
N ASP A 52 -10.54 1.72 6.11
CA ASP A 52 -9.40 2.35 6.75
C ASP A 52 -9.10 3.70 6.08
N SER A 53 -9.01 4.76 6.88
CA SER A 53 -8.86 6.12 6.38
C SER A 53 -7.56 6.31 5.59
N PHE A 54 -6.47 5.67 6.01
CA PHE A 54 -5.18 5.73 5.31
C PHE A 54 -5.28 5.05 3.94
N VAL A 55 -5.84 3.84 3.88
CA VAL A 55 -6.00 3.08 2.64
C VAL A 55 -6.93 3.82 1.68
N GLY A 56 -8.05 4.35 2.18
CA GLY A 56 -9.00 5.12 1.39
C GLY A 56 -8.39 6.38 0.77
N GLU A 57 -7.66 7.17 1.57
CA GLU A 57 -6.97 8.37 1.10
C GLU A 57 -5.86 8.05 0.09
N LEU A 58 -5.08 7.02 0.35
CA LEU A 58 -4.02 6.56 -0.55
C LEU A 58 -4.59 6.14 -1.92
N ILE A 59 -5.65 5.35 -1.94
CA ILE A 59 -6.30 4.93 -3.19
C ILE A 59 -6.90 6.13 -3.92
N GLY A 60 -7.55 7.05 -3.21
CA GLY A 60 -8.08 8.29 -3.80
C GLY A 60 -6.99 9.14 -4.44
N THR A 61 -5.83 9.25 -3.78
CA THR A 61 -4.66 9.97 -4.31
C THR A 61 -4.09 9.27 -5.54
N ILE A 62 -3.94 7.94 -5.50
CA ILE A 62 -3.48 7.15 -6.65
C ILE A 62 -4.43 7.34 -7.84
N GLN A 63 -5.74 7.27 -7.62
CA GLN A 63 -6.76 7.46 -8.65
C GLN A 63 -6.63 8.84 -9.30
N THR A 64 -6.55 9.90 -8.50
CA THR A 64 -6.44 11.29 -8.99
C THR A 64 -5.18 11.50 -9.83
N GLU A 65 -4.04 10.98 -9.37
CA GLU A 65 -2.77 11.12 -10.10
C GLU A 65 -2.72 10.25 -11.35
N ALA A 66 -3.32 9.07 -11.33
CA ALA A 66 -3.44 8.21 -12.49
C ALA A 66 -4.30 8.88 -13.58
N GLU A 67 -5.47 9.41 -13.22
CA GLU A 67 -6.36 10.14 -14.15
C GLU A 67 -5.66 11.34 -14.79
N ARG A 68 -4.93 12.12 -14.00
CA ARG A 68 -4.16 13.28 -14.51
C ARG A 68 -3.14 12.88 -15.59
N LYS A 69 -2.64 11.64 -15.51
CA LYS A 69 -1.70 11.06 -16.48
C LYS A 69 -2.37 10.24 -17.58
N GLY A 70 -3.71 10.16 -17.60
CA GLY A 70 -4.49 9.40 -18.56
C GLY A 70 -4.46 7.89 -18.33
N TYR A 71 -4.28 7.46 -17.08
CA TYR A 71 -4.36 6.07 -16.67
C TYR A 71 -5.66 5.78 -15.93
N PHE A 72 -6.08 4.53 -15.98
CA PHE A 72 -7.17 3.98 -15.18
C PHE A 72 -6.61 3.16 -14.03
N VAL A 73 -7.30 3.16 -12.89
CA VAL A 73 -6.93 2.33 -11.74
C VAL A 73 -7.88 1.14 -11.65
N MET A 74 -7.30 -0.05 -11.52
CA MET A 74 -8.04 -1.29 -11.27
C MET A 74 -7.65 -1.83 -9.90
N LEU A 75 -8.61 -1.93 -8.99
CA LEU A 75 -8.40 -2.59 -7.69
C LEU A 75 -8.41 -4.10 -7.87
N ILE A 76 -7.41 -4.77 -7.32
CA ILE A 76 -7.22 -6.22 -7.40
C ILE A 76 -7.14 -6.76 -5.98
N GLY A 77 -7.99 -7.74 -5.64
CA GLY A 77 -7.84 -8.49 -4.40
C GLY A 77 -6.56 -9.31 -4.44
N GLY A 78 -5.74 -9.18 -3.40
CA GLY A 78 -4.38 -9.73 -3.36
C GLY A 78 -4.25 -10.99 -2.52
N GLU A 79 -5.34 -11.71 -2.21
CA GLU A 79 -5.26 -12.90 -1.36
C GLU A 79 -4.41 -14.01 -1.97
N LYS A 80 -4.72 -14.37 -3.20
CA LYS A 80 -3.98 -15.38 -3.95
C LYS A 80 -3.17 -14.74 -5.05
N ILE A 81 -1.92 -15.12 -5.17
CA ILE A 81 -1.01 -14.61 -6.20
C ILE A 81 -1.52 -14.97 -7.58
N GLU A 82 -2.10 -16.16 -7.73
CA GLU A 82 -2.67 -16.65 -8.98
C GLU A 82 -3.77 -15.73 -9.51
N ASP A 83 -4.65 -15.25 -8.62
CA ASP A 83 -5.73 -14.33 -8.99
C ASP A 83 -5.17 -12.98 -9.45
N VAL A 84 -4.12 -12.49 -8.78
CA VAL A 84 -3.44 -11.25 -9.19
C VAL A 84 -2.80 -11.40 -10.56
N VAL A 85 -2.11 -12.53 -10.81
CA VAL A 85 -1.50 -12.83 -12.11
C VAL A 85 -2.55 -12.92 -13.21
N ASP A 86 -3.63 -13.62 -12.96
CA ASP A 86 -4.73 -13.79 -13.92
C ASP A 86 -5.37 -12.44 -14.27
N MET A 87 -5.76 -11.66 -13.26
CA MET A 87 -6.38 -10.34 -13.47
C MET A 87 -5.42 -9.37 -14.18
N ALA A 88 -4.17 -9.28 -13.74
CA ALA A 88 -3.20 -8.39 -14.35
C ALA A 88 -2.88 -8.77 -15.81
N SER A 89 -2.91 -10.08 -16.13
CA SER A 89 -2.69 -10.58 -17.48
C SER A 89 -3.89 -10.37 -18.39
N ARG A 90 -5.09 -10.73 -17.94
CA ARG A 90 -6.35 -10.58 -18.73
C ARG A 90 -6.61 -9.14 -19.13
N TRP A 91 -6.38 -8.20 -18.22
CA TRP A 91 -6.59 -6.78 -18.47
C TRP A 91 -5.35 -6.06 -19.00
N ASN A 92 -4.28 -6.81 -19.30
CA ASN A 92 -3.01 -6.27 -19.76
C ASN A 92 -2.52 -5.07 -18.93
N VAL A 93 -2.60 -5.18 -17.59
CA VAL A 93 -2.20 -4.14 -16.66
C VAL A 93 -0.74 -3.75 -16.90
N GLU A 94 -0.42 -2.47 -16.98
CA GLU A 94 0.93 -1.99 -17.31
C GLU A 94 1.90 -2.01 -16.14
N GLY A 95 1.37 -1.86 -14.93
CA GLY A 95 2.15 -1.89 -13.69
C GLY A 95 1.27 -2.13 -12.49
N LEU A 96 1.89 -2.49 -11.36
CA LEU A 96 1.20 -2.78 -10.11
C LEU A 96 1.72 -1.88 -8.99
N ILE A 97 0.80 -1.36 -8.19
CA ILE A 97 1.06 -0.77 -6.88
C ILE A 97 0.50 -1.75 -5.85
N ILE A 98 1.32 -2.20 -4.91
CA ILE A 98 1.00 -3.33 -4.05
C ILE A 98 1.06 -2.91 -2.59
N LEU A 99 -0.04 -3.08 -1.88
CA LEU A 99 -0.16 -2.84 -0.44
C LEU A 99 -0.27 -4.18 0.29
N GLY A 100 0.40 -4.30 1.43
CA GLY A 100 0.26 -5.44 2.32
C GLY A 100 0.95 -6.73 1.86
N TYR A 101 1.92 -6.63 0.93
CA TYR A 101 2.80 -7.75 0.61
C TYR A 101 4.12 -7.61 1.35
N ASP A 102 4.60 -8.73 1.86
CA ASP A 102 5.98 -8.89 2.30
C ASP A 102 6.93 -9.25 1.12
N GLU A 103 8.22 -9.35 1.42
CA GLU A 103 9.25 -9.70 0.44
C GLU A 103 8.99 -11.06 -0.24
N GLU A 104 8.51 -12.05 0.51
CA GLU A 104 8.26 -13.38 -0.03
C GLU A 104 7.11 -13.39 -1.04
N ARG A 105 6.00 -12.75 -0.72
CA ARG A 105 4.86 -12.62 -1.63
C ARG A 105 5.22 -11.80 -2.88
N TYR A 106 5.98 -10.73 -2.72
CA TYR A 106 6.49 -9.96 -3.85
C TYR A 106 7.35 -10.85 -4.76
N ARG A 107 8.28 -11.63 -4.19
CA ARG A 107 9.17 -12.51 -4.92
C ARG A 107 8.41 -13.60 -5.69
N GLN A 108 7.37 -14.16 -5.10
CA GLN A 108 6.50 -15.13 -5.78
C GLN A 108 5.75 -14.49 -6.95
N LEU A 109 5.21 -13.28 -6.77
CA LEU A 109 4.50 -12.56 -7.81
C LEU A 109 5.45 -12.15 -8.95
N SER A 110 6.62 -11.61 -8.63
CA SER A 110 7.60 -11.14 -9.63
C SER A 110 8.16 -12.26 -10.52
N ARG A 111 8.21 -13.50 -10.02
CA ARG A 111 8.58 -14.67 -10.82
C ARG A 111 7.51 -15.07 -11.85
N LYS A 112 6.23 -14.78 -11.54
CA LYS A 112 5.10 -15.17 -12.40
C LYS A 112 4.66 -14.06 -13.35
N LEU A 113 4.95 -12.81 -13.01
CA LEU A 113 4.46 -11.65 -13.72
C LEU A 113 5.60 -10.65 -14.04
N ASN A 114 5.98 -10.56 -15.31
CA ASN A 114 7.00 -9.60 -15.76
C ASN A 114 6.38 -8.21 -15.97
N LYS A 115 6.06 -7.52 -14.87
CA LYS A 115 5.51 -6.16 -14.88
C LYS A 115 6.28 -5.28 -13.89
N LYS A 116 6.24 -3.97 -14.10
CA LYS A 116 6.75 -3.01 -13.11
C LYS A 116 5.89 -3.06 -11.86
N MET A 117 6.53 -3.12 -10.70
CA MET A 117 5.84 -3.24 -9.42
C MET A 117 6.47 -2.28 -8.40
N ILE A 118 5.61 -1.61 -7.64
CA ILE A 118 6.00 -0.75 -6.52
C ILE A 118 5.23 -1.24 -5.29
N LEU A 119 5.93 -1.44 -4.19
CA LEU A 119 5.32 -1.80 -2.91
C LEU A 119 5.09 -0.53 -2.08
N ILE A 120 4.06 -0.56 -1.27
CA ILE A 120 3.79 0.49 -0.28
C ILE A 120 4.04 -0.09 1.11
N ASP A 121 4.84 0.63 1.91
CA ASP A 121 5.21 0.29 3.30
C ASP A 121 5.74 -1.14 3.48
N ALA A 122 6.43 -1.67 2.48
CA ALA A 122 7.10 -2.95 2.54
C ALA A 122 8.61 -2.76 2.76
N TYR A 123 9.19 -3.52 3.68
CA TYR A 123 10.60 -3.36 4.02
C TYR A 123 11.36 -4.66 3.74
N PRO A 124 12.38 -4.63 2.87
CA PRO A 124 13.20 -5.82 2.59
C PRO A 124 13.94 -6.27 3.85
N LYS A 125 13.96 -7.57 4.07
CA LYS A 125 14.66 -8.21 5.20
C LYS A 125 15.97 -8.87 4.76
N GLY A 126 16.23 -8.94 3.47
CA GLY A 126 17.39 -9.60 2.87
C GLY A 126 18.06 -8.76 1.79
N GLU A 127 18.85 -9.43 0.95
CA GLU A 127 19.55 -8.81 -0.20
C GLU A 127 18.62 -8.50 -1.39
N TYR A 128 17.38 -8.94 -1.34
CA TYR A 128 16.44 -8.75 -2.43
C TYR A 128 15.93 -7.32 -2.47
N THR A 129 16.19 -6.63 -3.58
CA THR A 129 15.77 -5.24 -3.77
C THR A 129 14.47 -5.16 -4.56
N PHE A 130 13.57 -4.33 -4.12
CA PHE A 130 12.35 -3.96 -4.84
C PHE A 130 12.09 -2.45 -4.67
N GLN A 131 11.29 -1.89 -5.56
CA GLN A 131 10.88 -0.50 -5.40
C GLN A 131 9.82 -0.40 -4.30
N ASN A 132 10.07 0.44 -3.33
CA ASN A 132 9.18 0.70 -2.22
C ASN A 132 8.95 2.20 -2.03
N VAL A 133 7.72 2.56 -1.69
CA VAL A 133 7.36 3.89 -1.24
C VAL A 133 6.76 3.74 0.15
N GLY A 134 7.26 4.48 1.11
CA GLY A 134 6.79 4.40 2.49
C GLY A 134 7.28 5.57 3.32
N VAL A 135 6.78 5.68 4.54
CA VAL A 135 7.23 6.68 5.51
C VAL A 135 8.45 6.17 6.28
N ASP A 136 9.22 7.08 6.87
CA ASP A 136 10.28 6.71 7.80
C ASP A 136 9.69 6.35 9.17
N ASP A 137 9.18 5.14 9.27
CA ASP A 137 8.54 4.61 10.46
C ASP A 137 9.45 4.61 11.69
N TYR A 138 10.75 4.38 11.48
CA TYR A 138 11.71 4.43 12.58
C TYR A 138 11.84 5.84 13.14
N SER A 139 12.07 6.83 12.28
CA SER A 139 12.18 8.23 12.71
C SER A 139 10.87 8.73 13.34
N GLY A 140 9.72 8.31 12.78
CA GLY A 140 8.41 8.63 13.37
C GLY A 140 8.27 8.08 14.79
N GLY A 141 8.58 6.80 14.98
CA GLY A 141 8.59 6.19 16.31
C GLY A 141 9.57 6.86 17.28
N TYR A 142 10.77 7.20 16.81
CA TYR A 142 11.78 7.89 17.60
C TYR A 142 11.29 9.25 18.08
N GLN A 143 10.74 10.08 17.19
CA GLN A 143 10.18 11.40 17.54
C GLN A 143 9.07 11.31 18.58
N VAL A 144 8.18 10.32 18.47
CA VAL A 144 7.13 10.07 19.47
C VAL A 144 7.73 9.72 20.83
N GLY A 145 8.77 8.87 20.87
CA GLY A 145 9.47 8.52 22.11
C GLY A 145 10.13 9.74 22.77
N GLU A 146 10.83 10.56 21.99
CA GLU A 146 11.42 11.82 22.49
C GLU A 146 10.36 12.79 23.03
N TYR A 147 9.27 12.95 22.29
CA TYR A 147 8.18 13.83 22.70
C TYR A 147 7.54 13.39 24.02
N LEU A 148 7.18 12.12 24.15
CA LEU A 148 6.58 11.59 25.37
C LEU A 148 7.53 11.74 26.57
N TYR A 149 8.80 11.46 26.37
CA TYR A 149 9.80 11.64 27.43
C TYR A 149 9.91 13.11 27.85
N SER A 150 9.95 14.05 26.91
CA SER A 150 9.98 15.49 27.20
C SER A 150 8.75 15.99 27.95
N CYS A 151 7.60 15.33 27.76
CA CYS A 151 6.36 15.56 28.51
C CYS A 151 6.34 14.92 29.91
N GLY A 152 7.44 14.24 30.33
CA GLY A 152 7.55 13.59 31.64
C GLY A 152 7.03 12.14 31.68
N TYR A 153 6.66 11.56 30.55
CA TYR A 153 6.21 10.16 30.47
C TYR A 153 7.39 9.20 30.29
N HIS A 154 8.00 8.81 31.40
CA HIS A 154 9.20 7.93 31.40
C HIS A 154 8.85 6.42 31.31
N ARG A 155 7.56 6.05 31.36
CA ARG A 155 7.05 4.69 31.34
C ARG A 155 5.82 4.60 30.44
N ALA A 156 6.05 4.47 29.12
CA ALA A 156 4.97 4.37 28.16
C ALA A 156 4.77 2.92 27.68
N LEU A 157 3.58 2.62 27.19
CA LEU A 157 3.25 1.40 26.46
C LEU A 157 3.19 1.73 24.98
N PHE A 158 3.60 0.78 24.15
CA PHE A 158 3.45 0.84 22.70
C PHE A 158 2.46 -0.23 22.28
N ILE A 159 1.35 0.17 21.68
CA ILE A 159 0.32 -0.76 21.21
C ILE A 159 0.39 -0.81 19.68
N ALA A 160 0.46 -2.01 19.13
CA ALA A 160 0.58 -2.25 17.69
C ALA A 160 -0.32 -3.43 17.26
N GLU A 161 -0.63 -3.53 15.99
CA GLU A 161 -1.35 -4.67 15.43
C GLU A 161 -0.41 -5.87 15.22
N THR A 162 0.85 -5.60 14.97
CA THR A 162 1.89 -6.62 14.74
C THR A 162 3.22 -6.20 15.37
N ASP A 163 4.13 -7.15 15.52
CA ASP A 163 5.53 -6.89 15.89
C ASP A 163 6.49 -6.94 14.68
N LYS A 164 5.94 -6.77 13.47
CA LYS A 164 6.67 -6.88 12.20
C LYS A 164 6.59 -5.57 11.41
N ASP A 165 7.36 -5.52 10.35
CA ASP A 165 7.34 -4.51 9.30
C ASP A 165 7.31 -3.05 9.83
N SER A 166 6.35 -2.23 9.47
CA SER A 166 6.24 -0.83 9.90
C SER A 166 6.10 -0.68 11.42
N ASP A 167 5.27 -1.53 12.06
CA ASP A 167 5.09 -1.49 13.52
C ASP A 167 6.37 -1.82 14.27
N SER A 168 7.14 -2.81 13.79
CA SER A 168 8.46 -3.12 14.35
C SER A 168 9.44 -1.95 14.23
N ARG A 169 9.42 -1.23 13.10
CA ARG A 169 10.29 -0.06 12.90
C ARG A 169 9.90 1.08 13.83
N ARG A 170 8.61 1.40 13.93
CA ARG A 170 8.09 2.41 14.87
C ARG A 170 8.45 2.07 16.31
N TRP A 171 8.24 0.80 16.70
CA TRP A 171 8.63 0.33 18.02
C TRP A 171 10.13 0.49 18.30
N ASN A 172 11.00 0.11 17.36
CA ASN A 172 12.44 0.21 17.55
C ASN A 172 12.91 1.67 17.68
N GLY A 173 12.35 2.58 16.88
CA GLY A 173 12.61 4.02 17.02
C GLY A 173 12.15 4.55 18.38
N PHE A 174 10.92 4.25 18.75
CA PHE A 174 10.34 4.64 20.04
C PHE A 174 11.17 4.12 21.22
N LYS A 175 11.51 2.84 21.21
CA LYS A 175 12.33 2.20 22.24
C LYS A 175 13.69 2.90 22.35
N GLN A 176 14.37 3.13 21.24
CA GLN A 176 15.68 3.77 21.26
C GLN A 176 15.62 5.18 21.84
N ALA A 177 14.61 5.97 21.49
CA ALA A 177 14.45 7.32 22.03
C ALA A 177 14.25 7.30 23.54
N MET A 178 13.38 6.43 24.03
CA MET A 178 13.12 6.25 25.47
C MET A 178 14.37 5.83 26.22
N GLU A 179 15.08 4.80 25.75
CA GLU A 179 16.29 4.27 26.39
C GLU A 179 17.43 5.28 26.41
N LYS A 180 17.64 6.03 25.33
CA LYS A 180 18.67 7.06 25.22
C LYS A 180 18.53 8.16 26.27
N GLN A 181 17.31 8.45 26.68
CA GLN A 181 17.01 9.46 27.69
C GLN A 181 16.87 8.90 29.12
N GLY A 182 17.14 7.62 29.31
CA GLY A 182 17.04 6.95 30.61
C GLY A 182 15.64 6.50 31.00
N GLY A 183 14.70 6.52 30.07
CA GLY A 183 13.36 5.96 30.26
C GLY A 183 13.36 4.43 30.21
N PHE A 184 12.32 3.82 30.79
CA PHE A 184 12.19 2.38 30.82
C PHE A 184 11.35 1.87 29.62
N CYS A 185 11.97 1.08 28.73
CA CYS A 185 11.31 0.55 27.54
C CYS A 185 11.75 -0.91 27.25
N SER A 186 11.26 -1.87 28.02
CA SER A 186 11.50 -3.30 27.74
C SER A 186 10.54 -3.85 26.67
N LYS A 187 10.87 -5.02 26.10
CA LYS A 187 10.00 -5.69 25.11
C LYS A 187 8.59 -5.96 25.62
N SER A 188 8.40 -6.10 26.93
CA SER A 188 7.08 -6.25 27.57
C SER A 188 6.19 -5.00 27.47
N ARG A 189 6.75 -3.90 26.99
CA ARG A 189 6.00 -2.66 26.73
C ARG A 189 5.44 -2.58 25.31
N LEU A 190 5.84 -3.47 24.42
CA LEU A 190 5.20 -3.67 23.13
C LEU A 190 4.03 -4.63 23.31
N ILE A 191 2.83 -4.14 23.14
CA ILE A 191 1.60 -4.91 23.24
C ILE A 191 1.01 -5.06 21.85
N VAL A 192 0.97 -6.32 21.39
CA VAL A 192 0.32 -6.64 20.11
C VAL A 192 -1.15 -6.91 20.39
N VAL A 193 -2.01 -6.22 19.64
CA VAL A 193 -3.46 -6.36 19.72
C VAL A 193 -4.02 -6.80 18.36
N PRO A 194 -5.07 -7.64 18.34
CA PRO A 194 -5.67 -8.07 17.06
C PRO A 194 -6.18 -6.89 16.22
N GLY A 195 -6.05 -6.98 14.89
CA GLY A 195 -6.61 -5.99 13.97
C GLY A 195 -8.14 -6.00 13.92
N GLU A 196 -8.77 -7.15 14.20
CA GLU A 196 -10.23 -7.27 14.24
C GLU A 196 -10.80 -6.51 15.45
N LYS A 197 -11.76 -5.60 15.18
CA LYS A 197 -12.27 -4.63 16.16
C LYS A 197 -12.80 -5.27 17.46
N ARG A 198 -13.56 -6.36 17.36
CA ARG A 198 -14.12 -7.03 18.54
C ARG A 198 -13.05 -7.62 19.42
N GLN A 199 -12.12 -8.35 18.83
CA GLN A 199 -11.00 -8.97 19.53
C GLN A 199 -10.08 -7.91 20.15
N ARG A 200 -9.88 -6.79 19.47
CA ARG A 200 -9.10 -5.66 19.97
C ARG A 200 -9.74 -5.00 21.18
N LEU A 201 -11.06 -4.79 21.16
CA LEU A 201 -11.78 -4.24 22.32
C LEU A 201 -11.68 -5.17 23.54
N SER A 202 -11.92 -6.47 23.35
CA SER A 202 -11.74 -7.45 24.43
C SER A 202 -10.32 -7.45 24.99
N ARG A 203 -9.31 -7.30 24.13
CA ARG A 203 -7.92 -7.21 24.55
C ARG A 203 -7.60 -5.94 25.34
N TYR A 204 -8.23 -4.82 25.00
CA TYR A 204 -8.08 -3.57 25.80
C TYR A 204 -8.71 -3.71 27.19
N GLU A 205 -9.87 -4.36 27.32
CA GLU A 205 -10.50 -4.63 28.62
C GLU A 205 -9.62 -5.50 29.52
N GLU A 206 -8.86 -6.45 28.96
CA GLU A 206 -7.88 -7.24 29.72
C GLU A 206 -6.64 -6.45 30.16
N LEU A 207 -6.25 -5.43 29.41
CA LEU A 207 -5.03 -4.65 29.63
C LEU A 207 -5.23 -3.41 30.50
N LEU A 208 -6.43 -2.90 30.54
CA LEU A 208 -6.82 -1.70 31.28
C LEU A 208 -7.74 -2.14 32.44
N PRO A 209 -7.21 -2.24 33.66
CA PRO A 209 -7.98 -2.63 34.85
C PRO A 209 -9.06 -1.60 35.19
#